data_aeb5cc75e26591d9956b8ff864fb2a56
#
_entry.id   aeb5cc75e26591d9956b8ff864fb2a56
#
_cell.length_a   1.000
_cell.length_b   1.000
_cell.length_c   1.000
_cell.angle_alpha   90.00
_cell.angle_beta   90.00
_cell.angle_gamma   90.00
#
_symmetry.space_group_name_H-M   'P 1'
#
loop_
_entity.id
_entity.type
_entity.pdbx_description
1 polymer ?
#
loop_
_entity_poly.entity_id
_entity_poly.type
_entity_poly.pdbx_seq_one_letter_code
_entity_poly.pdbx_strand_id
1 'polypeptide(L)'
;MKTKHLRLMQRVYIILFFCFMYLPIAYMIVFSFNQSKGYSLFTGFTFKWYRSLFTNASILHALWVSVEVAVLSAIIATVLGTAASLGIASMSRKSRLLVTNITYIPVVNPEIITGISLMLLFVAYQRFAAQSAWLPDNIMGLPTLLIAHIAFNVPYVIFNVSPKLKQLDIKLYEAALDLGCDPRQAFFKVILPEISPAILSAFLICLTYSIDDFMISYFNCGTVETLPIAIYSMTRKKVSPEIYALSTIMFVVILCIILVSNAMESRSYRRDQKTLRKEGAR
;
A
#
# COMPACT_ATOMS: atom_id res chain seq x y z
N MET A 1 31.57 31.10 13.28
CA MET A 1 31.30 30.19 14.43
C MET A 1 29.83 29.92 14.63
N LYS A 2 28.90 30.88 14.55
CA LYS A 2 27.43 30.70 14.74
C LYS A 2 26.79 29.60 13.87
N THR A 3 27.18 29.43 12.61
CA THR A 3 26.63 28.44 11.69
C THR A 3 26.99 26.97 12.02
N LYS A 4 28.16 26.77 12.67
CA LYS A 4 28.65 25.44 13.05
C LYS A 4 27.86 24.88 14.27
N HIS A 5 27.59 25.74 15.24
CA HIS A 5 26.77 25.40 16.41
C HIS A 5 25.29 25.15 16.01
N LEU A 6 24.76 25.98 15.10
CA LEU A 6 23.39 25.78 14.61
C LEU A 6 23.25 24.45 13.88
N ARG A 7 24.19 24.07 13.02
CA ARG A 7 24.19 22.76 12.35
C ARG A 7 24.34 21.59 13.32
N LEU A 8 25.14 21.77 14.40
CA LEU A 8 25.27 20.74 15.42
C LEU A 8 23.93 20.56 16.18
N MET A 9 23.30 21.65 16.61
CA MET A 9 21.98 21.61 17.26
C MET A 9 20.92 20.95 16.37
N GLN A 10 20.89 21.30 15.09
CA GLN A 10 19.98 20.68 14.12
C GLN A 10 20.21 19.16 14.01
N ARG A 11 21.47 18.71 13.94
CA ARG A 11 21.80 17.27 13.90
C ARG A 11 21.39 16.56 15.18
N VAL A 12 21.67 17.14 16.34
CA VAL A 12 21.29 16.58 17.64
C VAL A 12 19.78 16.47 17.74
N TYR A 13 19.05 17.52 17.35
CA TYR A 13 17.58 17.51 17.34
C TYR A 13 17.02 16.40 16.43
N ILE A 14 17.55 16.27 15.21
CA ILE A 14 17.12 15.22 14.27
C ILE A 14 17.40 13.83 14.85
N ILE A 15 18.59 13.60 15.43
CA ILE A 15 18.94 12.32 16.04
C ILE A 15 17.98 11.99 17.21
N LEU A 16 17.75 12.94 18.10
CA LEU A 16 16.83 12.77 19.23
C LEU A 16 15.41 12.49 18.77
N PHE A 17 14.94 13.19 17.75
CA PHE A 17 13.62 12.94 17.15
C PHE A 17 13.50 11.52 16.61
N PHE A 18 14.46 11.06 15.81
CA PHE A 18 14.45 9.70 15.28
C PHE A 18 14.63 8.65 16.39
N CYS A 19 15.49 8.88 17.37
CA CYS A 19 15.61 7.99 18.51
C CYS A 19 14.27 7.85 19.26
N PHE A 20 13.57 8.96 19.51
CA PHE A 20 12.26 8.93 20.17
C PHE A 20 11.22 8.17 19.34
N MET A 21 11.18 8.38 18.02
CA MET A 21 10.24 7.71 17.11
C MET A 21 10.50 6.21 16.98
N TYR A 22 11.77 5.80 16.91
CA TYR A 22 12.12 4.39 16.68
C TYR A 22 12.33 3.59 17.98
N LEU A 23 12.44 4.25 19.14
CA LEU A 23 12.63 3.58 20.44
C LEU A 23 11.55 2.54 20.77
N PRO A 24 10.23 2.80 20.58
CA PRO A 24 9.19 1.80 20.81
C PRO A 24 9.33 0.58 19.89
N ILE A 25 9.72 0.80 18.63
CA ILE A 25 9.91 -0.27 17.65
C ILE A 25 11.15 -1.09 18.03
N ALA A 26 12.25 -0.43 18.38
CA ALA A 26 13.46 -1.10 18.85
C ALA A 26 13.19 -1.93 20.12
N TYR A 27 12.41 -1.38 21.05
CA TYR A 27 11.95 -2.10 22.25
C TYR A 27 11.18 -3.36 21.86
N MET A 28 10.20 -3.26 20.98
CA MET A 28 9.41 -4.38 20.50
C MET A 28 10.29 -5.46 19.85
N ILE A 29 11.25 -5.05 18.99
CA ILE A 29 12.18 -5.97 18.33
C ILE A 29 13.06 -6.71 19.38
N VAL A 30 13.62 -6.00 20.36
CA VAL A 30 14.44 -6.61 21.41
C VAL A 30 13.61 -7.59 22.24
N PHE A 31 12.41 -7.20 22.67
CA PHE A 31 11.55 -8.05 23.50
C PHE A 31 10.92 -9.21 22.73
N SER A 32 10.91 -9.20 21.40
CA SER A 32 10.53 -10.37 20.59
C SER A 32 11.44 -11.58 20.81
N PHE A 33 12.67 -11.35 21.28
CA PHE A 33 13.64 -12.40 21.62
C PHE A 33 13.69 -12.68 23.13
N ASN A 34 12.84 -12.07 23.95
CA ASN A 34 12.86 -12.29 25.40
C ASN A 34 12.33 -13.69 25.75
N GLN A 35 13.03 -14.39 26.64
CA GLN A 35 12.63 -15.72 27.10
C GLN A 35 11.37 -15.70 27.99
N SER A 36 11.19 -14.66 28.81
CA SER A 36 10.02 -14.48 29.67
C SER A 36 8.78 -14.07 28.88
N LYS A 37 7.61 -14.47 29.40
CA LYS A 37 6.31 -13.94 28.94
C LYS A 37 6.06 -12.51 29.38
N GLY A 38 6.86 -11.98 30.29
CA GLY A 38 6.76 -10.60 30.78
C GLY A 38 7.46 -9.61 29.86
N TYR A 39 7.00 -8.36 29.90
CA TYR A 39 7.51 -7.24 29.11
C TYR A 39 8.29 -6.22 29.93
N SER A 40 8.51 -6.48 31.24
CA SER A 40 9.21 -5.53 32.12
C SER A 40 10.72 -5.81 32.24
N LEU A 41 11.14 -7.06 32.07
CA LEU A 41 12.53 -7.48 32.27
C LEU A 41 12.96 -8.42 31.15
N PHE A 42 14.12 -8.16 30.59
CA PHE A 42 14.77 -9.05 29.63
C PHE A 42 15.49 -10.18 30.42
N THR A 43 14.98 -11.40 30.30
CA THR A 43 15.46 -12.56 31.10
C THR A 43 16.38 -13.50 30.35
N GLY A 44 16.52 -13.33 29.04
CA GLY A 44 17.37 -14.15 28.20
C GLY A 44 16.92 -14.15 26.73
N PHE A 45 17.81 -14.62 25.86
CA PHE A 45 17.58 -14.65 24.43
C PHE A 45 16.93 -15.98 24.02
N THR A 46 15.86 -15.91 23.17
CA THR A 46 15.18 -17.10 22.64
C THR A 46 14.54 -16.84 21.28
N PHE A 47 14.45 -17.88 20.44
CA PHE A 47 13.66 -17.91 19.21
C PHE A 47 12.31 -18.64 19.37
N LYS A 48 11.94 -19.00 20.61
CA LYS A 48 10.75 -19.80 20.89
C LYS A 48 9.48 -19.20 20.27
N TRP A 49 9.31 -17.87 20.35
CA TRP A 49 8.12 -17.17 19.87
C TRP A 49 8.01 -17.19 18.35
N TYR A 50 9.13 -17.06 17.65
CA TYR A 50 9.18 -17.20 16.19
C TYR A 50 8.81 -18.63 15.77
N ARG A 51 9.34 -19.64 16.46
CA ARG A 51 8.96 -21.04 16.19
C ARG A 51 7.49 -21.29 16.45
N SER A 52 6.92 -20.74 17.56
CA SER A 52 5.50 -20.85 17.89
C SER A 52 4.62 -20.24 16.80
N LEU A 53 5.00 -19.09 16.24
CA LEU A 53 4.27 -18.44 15.14
C LEU A 53 4.16 -19.34 13.91
N PHE A 54 5.26 -19.98 13.50
CA PHE A 54 5.26 -20.86 12.33
C PHE A 54 4.53 -22.21 12.55
N THR A 55 4.18 -22.52 13.78
CA THR A 55 3.36 -23.70 14.12
C THR A 55 1.90 -23.35 14.40
N ASN A 56 1.55 -22.07 14.50
CA ASN A 56 0.19 -21.60 14.75
C ASN A 56 -0.61 -21.48 13.45
N ALA A 57 -1.43 -22.49 13.18
CA ALA A 57 -2.23 -22.55 11.95
C ALA A 57 -3.15 -21.33 11.75
N SER A 58 -3.72 -20.75 12.83
CA SER A 58 -4.60 -19.58 12.74
C SER A 58 -3.84 -18.33 12.27
N ILE A 59 -2.63 -18.08 12.82
CA ILE A 59 -1.80 -16.94 12.42
C ILE A 59 -1.31 -17.11 10.98
N LEU A 60 -0.90 -18.33 10.60
CA LEU A 60 -0.46 -18.61 9.22
C LEU A 60 -1.60 -18.43 8.22
N HIS A 61 -2.82 -18.85 8.57
CA HIS A 61 -4.00 -18.62 7.73
C HIS A 61 -4.29 -17.13 7.58
N ALA A 62 -4.29 -16.36 8.69
CA ALA A 62 -4.50 -14.92 8.66
C ALA A 62 -3.42 -14.18 7.85
N LEU A 63 -2.16 -14.62 7.94
CA LEU A 63 -1.05 -14.12 7.11
C LEU A 63 -1.32 -14.40 5.63
N TRP A 64 -1.70 -15.64 5.29
CA TRP A 64 -2.01 -16.01 3.91
C TRP A 64 -3.13 -15.16 3.32
N VAL A 65 -4.24 -15.02 4.05
CA VAL A 65 -5.36 -14.17 3.65
C VAL A 65 -4.92 -12.72 3.42
N SER A 66 -4.12 -12.16 4.34
CA SER A 66 -3.61 -10.79 4.18
C SER A 66 -2.77 -10.64 2.92
N VAL A 67 -1.86 -11.58 2.64
CA VAL A 67 -1.02 -11.54 1.44
C VAL A 67 -1.85 -11.72 0.18
N GLU A 68 -2.79 -12.66 0.18
CA GLU A 68 -3.69 -12.91 -0.95
C GLU A 68 -4.52 -11.66 -1.30
N VAL A 69 -5.17 -11.07 -0.30
CA VAL A 69 -5.97 -9.84 -0.49
C VAL A 69 -5.08 -8.67 -0.94
N ALA A 70 -3.92 -8.49 -0.32
CA ALA A 70 -3.02 -7.40 -0.66
C ALA A 70 -2.50 -7.52 -2.10
N VAL A 71 -2.06 -8.70 -2.51
CA VAL A 71 -1.55 -8.91 -3.88
C VAL A 71 -2.65 -8.78 -4.91
N LEU A 72 -3.80 -9.44 -4.71
CA LEU A 72 -4.90 -9.39 -5.66
C LEU A 72 -5.49 -7.98 -5.77
N SER A 73 -5.74 -7.31 -4.63
CA SER A 73 -6.27 -5.94 -4.66
C SER A 73 -5.29 -4.95 -5.28
N ALA A 74 -3.98 -5.06 -4.98
CA ALA A 74 -2.96 -4.21 -5.57
C ALA A 74 -2.86 -4.39 -7.09
N ILE A 75 -2.88 -5.63 -7.60
CA ILE A 75 -2.86 -5.89 -9.04
C ILE A 75 -4.10 -5.29 -9.71
N ILE A 76 -5.29 -5.62 -9.21
CA ILE A 76 -6.55 -5.15 -9.82
C ILE A 76 -6.66 -3.63 -9.74
N ALA A 77 -6.35 -3.04 -8.57
CA ALA A 77 -6.37 -1.59 -8.39
C ALA A 77 -5.36 -0.88 -9.30
N THR A 78 -4.16 -1.45 -9.49
CA THR A 78 -3.13 -0.89 -10.38
C THR A 78 -3.62 -0.86 -11.83
N VAL A 79 -4.24 -1.93 -12.31
CA VAL A 79 -4.80 -1.98 -13.66
C VAL A 79 -5.93 -0.96 -13.81
N LEU A 80 -6.92 -0.98 -12.90
CA LEU A 80 -8.06 -0.07 -12.93
C LEU A 80 -7.65 1.40 -12.77
N GLY A 81 -6.78 1.70 -11.82
CA GLY A 81 -6.30 3.06 -11.56
C GLY A 81 -5.43 3.61 -12.68
N THR A 82 -4.61 2.77 -13.33
CA THR A 82 -3.84 3.16 -14.52
C THR A 82 -4.78 3.45 -15.69
N ALA A 83 -5.76 2.59 -15.95
CA ALA A 83 -6.77 2.82 -16.99
C ALA A 83 -7.58 4.11 -16.71
N ALA A 84 -7.99 4.33 -15.45
CA ALA A 84 -8.65 5.55 -15.03
C ALA A 84 -7.76 6.79 -15.23
N SER A 85 -6.46 6.71 -14.91
CA SER A 85 -5.51 7.82 -15.11
C SER A 85 -5.38 8.21 -16.59
N LEU A 86 -5.34 7.22 -17.49
CA LEU A 86 -5.33 7.44 -18.94
C LEU A 86 -6.64 8.10 -19.41
N GLY A 87 -7.78 7.59 -18.92
CA GLY A 87 -9.09 8.20 -19.22
C GLY A 87 -9.18 9.65 -18.71
N ILE A 88 -8.72 9.93 -17.49
CA ILE A 88 -8.69 11.29 -16.92
C ILE A 88 -7.77 12.20 -17.73
N ALA A 89 -6.63 11.70 -18.22
CA ALA A 89 -5.69 12.48 -19.04
C ALA A 89 -6.31 12.95 -20.36
N SER A 90 -7.21 12.15 -20.96
CA SER A 90 -7.91 12.46 -22.22
C SER A 90 -9.13 13.39 -22.04
N MET A 91 -9.58 13.63 -20.81
CA MET A 91 -10.77 14.45 -20.53
C MET A 91 -10.52 15.94 -20.75
N SER A 92 -11.62 16.70 -21.03
CA SER A 92 -11.60 18.15 -21.03
C SER A 92 -11.16 18.71 -19.67
N ARG A 93 -10.61 19.92 -19.64
CA ARG A 93 -10.08 20.55 -18.41
C ARG A 93 -11.11 20.56 -17.26
N LYS A 94 -12.37 20.87 -17.54
CA LYS A 94 -13.44 20.93 -16.52
C LYS A 94 -13.78 19.55 -15.98
N SER A 95 -14.00 18.57 -16.86
CA SER A 95 -14.31 17.19 -16.46
C SER A 95 -13.16 16.55 -15.70
N ARG A 96 -11.92 16.78 -16.16
CA ARG A 96 -10.71 16.30 -15.48
C ARG A 96 -10.62 16.84 -14.06
N LEU A 97 -10.85 18.14 -13.85
CA LEU A 97 -10.83 18.76 -12.53
C LEU A 97 -11.89 18.16 -11.62
N LEU A 98 -13.12 17.99 -12.13
CA LEU A 98 -14.23 17.40 -11.37
C LEU A 98 -13.89 15.96 -10.93
N VAL A 99 -13.50 15.10 -11.88
CA VAL A 99 -13.19 13.69 -11.59
C VAL A 99 -12.00 13.58 -10.64
N THR A 100 -10.94 14.37 -10.85
CA THR A 100 -9.79 14.38 -9.94
C THR A 100 -10.20 14.78 -8.52
N ASN A 101 -11.03 15.83 -8.35
CA ASN A 101 -11.48 16.25 -7.03
C ASN A 101 -12.35 15.18 -6.34
N ILE A 102 -13.25 14.50 -7.09
CA ILE A 102 -14.04 13.39 -6.55
C ILE A 102 -13.13 12.24 -6.12
N THR A 103 -12.08 11.95 -6.88
CA THR A 103 -11.09 10.91 -6.54
C THR A 103 -10.31 11.24 -5.26
N TYR A 104 -10.18 12.54 -4.89
CA TYR A 104 -9.54 12.95 -3.64
C TYR A 104 -10.39 12.65 -2.40
N ILE A 105 -11.70 12.57 -2.51
CA ILE A 105 -12.61 12.40 -1.35
C ILE A 105 -12.26 11.16 -0.53
N PRO A 106 -12.10 9.94 -1.11
CA PRO A 106 -11.75 8.77 -0.33
C PRO A 106 -10.38 8.84 0.36
N VAL A 107 -9.42 9.57 -0.23
CA VAL A 107 -8.05 9.68 0.31
C VAL A 107 -8.00 10.60 1.54
N VAL A 108 -8.83 11.65 1.56
CA VAL A 108 -8.90 12.59 2.70
C VAL A 108 -9.83 12.08 3.79
N ASN A 109 -10.77 11.20 3.42
CA ASN A 109 -11.74 10.64 4.35
C ASN A 109 -11.06 9.67 5.33
N PRO A 110 -11.35 9.71 6.64
CA PRO A 110 -10.84 8.73 7.60
C PRO A 110 -11.19 7.30 7.19
N GLU A 111 -10.23 6.39 7.24
CA GLU A 111 -10.37 4.97 6.83
C GLU A 111 -11.56 4.27 7.50
N ILE A 112 -11.81 4.60 8.77
CA ILE A 112 -12.94 4.05 9.52
C ILE A 112 -14.29 4.39 8.87
N ILE A 113 -14.45 5.62 8.35
CA ILE A 113 -15.68 6.04 7.68
C ILE A 113 -15.85 5.30 6.36
N THR A 114 -14.76 5.16 5.61
CA THR A 114 -14.72 4.39 4.37
C THR A 114 -15.07 2.92 4.62
N GLY A 115 -14.46 2.29 5.64
CA GLY A 115 -14.73 0.91 6.03
C GLY A 115 -16.20 0.67 6.41
N ILE A 116 -16.77 1.55 7.26
CA ILE A 116 -18.18 1.45 7.67
C ILE A 116 -19.11 1.69 6.46
N SER A 117 -18.81 2.66 5.60
CA SER A 117 -19.64 2.96 4.43
C SER A 117 -19.70 1.76 3.47
N LEU A 118 -18.57 1.11 3.22
CA LEU A 118 -18.50 -0.09 2.39
C LEU A 118 -19.24 -1.26 3.04
N MET A 119 -19.08 -1.47 4.35
CA MET A 119 -19.83 -2.48 5.09
C MET A 119 -21.35 -2.28 4.94
N LEU A 120 -21.82 -1.04 5.13
CA LEU A 120 -23.27 -0.72 4.98
C LEU A 120 -23.73 -0.97 3.55
N LEU A 121 -22.91 -0.65 2.55
CA LEU A 121 -23.21 -0.94 1.14
C LEU A 121 -23.34 -2.46 0.91
N PHE A 122 -22.42 -3.27 1.43
CA PHE A 122 -22.47 -4.72 1.30
C PHE A 122 -23.65 -5.34 2.04
N VAL A 123 -23.99 -4.83 3.22
CA VAL A 123 -25.19 -5.27 3.96
C VAL A 123 -26.47 -4.91 3.19
N ALA A 124 -26.54 -3.72 2.61
CA ALA A 124 -27.68 -3.34 1.75
C ALA A 124 -27.78 -4.23 0.51
N TYR A 125 -26.65 -4.54 -0.13
CA TYR A 125 -26.62 -5.50 -1.23
C TYR A 125 -27.11 -6.88 -0.82
N GLN A 126 -26.66 -7.43 0.32
CA GLN A 126 -27.13 -8.73 0.82
C GLN A 126 -28.64 -8.77 1.04
N ARG A 127 -29.22 -7.70 1.63
CA ARG A 127 -30.67 -7.60 1.81
C ARG A 127 -31.43 -7.57 0.48
N PHE A 128 -30.88 -6.89 -0.51
CA PHE A 128 -31.44 -6.86 -1.86
C PHE A 128 -31.30 -8.23 -2.56
N ALA A 129 -30.12 -8.86 -2.47
CA ALA A 129 -29.82 -10.15 -3.07
C ALA A 129 -30.68 -11.28 -2.48
N ALA A 130 -30.97 -11.24 -1.17
CA ALA A 130 -31.84 -12.21 -0.49
C ALA A 130 -33.28 -12.22 -1.04
N GLN A 131 -33.71 -11.18 -1.73
CA GLN A 131 -35.02 -11.10 -2.40
C GLN A 131 -34.97 -11.60 -3.86
N SER A 132 -33.77 -11.95 -4.37
CA SER A 132 -33.52 -12.34 -5.74
C SER A 132 -32.99 -13.78 -5.80
N ALA A 133 -33.60 -14.63 -6.61
CA ALA A 133 -33.14 -16.01 -6.81
C ALA A 133 -31.82 -16.12 -7.61
N TRP A 134 -31.34 -15.03 -8.20
CA TRP A 134 -30.20 -15.01 -9.13
C TRP A 134 -28.93 -14.40 -8.55
N LEU A 135 -29.00 -13.68 -7.42
CA LEU A 135 -27.88 -13.01 -6.82
C LEU A 135 -27.35 -13.80 -5.61
N PRO A 136 -26.02 -13.92 -5.44
CA PRO A 136 -25.45 -14.52 -4.23
C PRO A 136 -25.80 -13.64 -3.03
N ASP A 137 -26.42 -14.20 -2.03
CA ASP A 137 -26.86 -13.52 -0.81
C ASP A 137 -25.77 -13.49 0.28
N ASN A 138 -24.81 -14.41 0.23
CA ASN A 138 -23.71 -14.49 1.19
C ASN A 138 -22.38 -14.08 0.55
N ILE A 139 -22.14 -12.78 0.48
CA ILE A 139 -20.90 -12.23 -0.09
C ILE A 139 -19.89 -11.77 0.97
N MET A 140 -20.30 -11.67 2.27
CA MET A 140 -19.40 -11.21 3.33
C MET A 140 -18.24 -12.18 3.55
N GLY A 141 -17.02 -11.67 3.51
CA GLY A 141 -15.79 -12.45 3.62
C GLY A 141 -14.73 -11.99 2.63
N LEU A 142 -14.04 -12.93 2.01
CA LEU A 142 -12.97 -12.64 1.05
C LEU A 142 -13.42 -11.73 -0.11
N PRO A 143 -14.61 -11.91 -0.74
CA PRO A 143 -15.06 -11.04 -1.84
C PRO A 143 -15.26 -9.59 -1.41
N THR A 144 -15.94 -9.33 -0.28
CA THR A 144 -16.17 -7.98 0.22
C THR A 144 -14.87 -7.32 0.67
N LEU A 145 -13.99 -8.09 1.30
CA LEU A 145 -12.67 -7.65 1.70
C LEU A 145 -11.85 -7.23 0.47
N LEU A 146 -11.82 -8.05 -0.58
CA LEU A 146 -11.10 -7.76 -1.82
C LEU A 146 -11.65 -6.50 -2.52
N ILE A 147 -12.97 -6.40 -2.67
CA ILE A 147 -13.62 -5.23 -3.30
C ILE A 147 -13.32 -3.96 -2.50
N ALA A 148 -13.38 -4.04 -1.16
CA ALA A 148 -13.10 -2.89 -0.29
C ALA A 148 -11.65 -2.41 -0.45
N HIS A 149 -10.67 -3.31 -0.48
CA HIS A 149 -9.28 -2.98 -0.72
C HIS A 149 -9.02 -2.43 -2.13
N ILE A 150 -9.67 -2.98 -3.16
CA ILE A 150 -9.59 -2.43 -4.52
C ILE A 150 -10.12 -0.98 -4.54
N ALA A 151 -11.32 -0.76 -3.99
CA ALA A 151 -11.95 0.56 -3.96
C ALA A 151 -11.09 1.60 -3.23
N PHE A 152 -10.45 1.20 -2.14
CA PHE A 152 -9.52 2.03 -1.37
C PHE A 152 -8.23 2.33 -2.15
N ASN A 153 -7.66 1.35 -2.84
CA ASN A 153 -6.36 1.46 -3.52
C ASN A 153 -6.42 2.25 -4.84
N VAL A 154 -7.52 2.17 -5.60
CA VAL A 154 -7.64 2.83 -6.92
C VAL A 154 -7.28 4.32 -6.90
N PRO A 155 -7.75 5.15 -5.96
CA PRO A 155 -7.36 6.55 -5.88
C PRO A 155 -5.84 6.76 -5.75
N TYR A 156 -5.15 5.94 -4.95
CA TYR A 156 -3.70 6.05 -4.77
C TYR A 156 -2.94 5.74 -6.05
N VAL A 157 -3.41 4.78 -6.84
CA VAL A 157 -2.84 4.52 -8.17
C VAL A 157 -3.02 5.74 -9.08
N ILE A 158 -4.21 6.32 -9.11
CA ILE A 158 -4.50 7.50 -9.93
C ILE A 158 -3.55 8.65 -9.55
N PHE A 159 -3.29 8.86 -8.25
CA PHE A 159 -2.39 9.92 -7.78
C PHE A 159 -0.93 9.68 -8.10
N ASN A 160 -0.50 8.43 -8.19
CA ASN A 160 0.88 8.11 -8.58
C ASN A 160 1.10 8.16 -10.08
N VAL A 161 0.15 7.66 -10.87
CA VAL A 161 0.29 7.54 -12.33
C VAL A 161 -0.01 8.86 -13.05
N SER A 162 -1.05 9.61 -12.62
CA SER A 162 -1.47 10.84 -13.30
C SER A 162 -0.40 11.93 -13.41
N PRO A 163 0.46 12.19 -12.40
CA PRO A 163 1.55 13.15 -12.54
C PRO A 163 2.58 12.74 -13.60
N LYS A 164 2.91 11.45 -13.69
CA LYS A 164 3.86 10.94 -14.70
C LYS A 164 3.27 11.07 -16.11
N LEU A 165 1.98 10.78 -16.30
CA LEU A 165 1.29 11.01 -17.56
C LEU A 165 1.28 12.49 -17.99
N LYS A 166 1.19 13.42 -17.03
CA LYS A 166 1.26 14.87 -17.36
C LYS A 166 2.66 15.35 -17.73
N GLN A 167 3.70 14.64 -17.28
CA GLN A 167 5.10 14.95 -17.60
C GLN A 167 5.55 14.32 -18.93
N LEU A 168 4.76 13.41 -19.47
CA LEU A 168 5.08 12.73 -20.71
C LEU A 168 5.01 13.70 -21.89
N ASP A 169 6.07 13.73 -22.72
CA ASP A 169 6.07 14.53 -23.94
C ASP A 169 5.18 13.86 -24.99
N ILE A 170 4.08 14.50 -25.33
CA ILE A 170 3.13 14.01 -26.34
C ILE A 170 3.80 13.81 -27.70
N LYS A 171 4.87 14.53 -28.00
CA LYS A 171 5.63 14.41 -29.26
C LYS A 171 6.22 13.02 -29.44
N LEU A 172 6.55 12.31 -28.36
CA LEU A 172 7.02 10.92 -28.44
C LEU A 172 5.94 9.99 -29.01
N TYR A 173 4.70 10.22 -28.60
CA TYR A 173 3.56 9.47 -29.13
C TYR A 173 3.28 9.82 -30.59
N GLU A 174 3.28 11.11 -30.94
CA GLU A 174 3.07 11.61 -32.30
C GLU A 174 4.17 11.08 -33.24
N ALA A 175 5.45 11.14 -32.84
CA ALA A 175 6.56 10.59 -33.62
C ALA A 175 6.44 9.07 -33.85
N ALA A 176 5.92 8.32 -32.87
CA ALA A 176 5.67 6.89 -33.08
C ALA A 176 4.59 6.62 -34.12
N LEU A 177 3.54 7.45 -34.15
CA LEU A 177 2.50 7.37 -35.19
C LEU A 177 3.06 7.74 -36.58
N ASP A 178 3.87 8.79 -36.66
CA ASP A 178 4.52 9.24 -37.92
C ASP A 178 5.47 8.17 -38.49
N LEU A 179 6.10 7.38 -37.61
CA LEU A 179 6.93 6.22 -37.99
C LEU A 179 6.12 4.96 -38.35
N GLY A 180 4.77 5.07 -38.45
CA GLY A 180 3.89 4.00 -38.90
C GLY A 180 3.40 3.05 -37.80
N CYS A 181 3.59 3.37 -36.52
CA CYS A 181 2.96 2.62 -35.46
C CYS A 181 1.45 2.89 -35.42
N ASP A 182 0.64 1.84 -35.22
CA ASP A 182 -0.76 2.05 -34.86
C ASP A 182 -0.90 2.58 -33.44
N PRO A 183 -2.05 3.16 -33.04
CA PRO A 183 -2.26 3.73 -31.70
C PRO A 183 -2.00 2.74 -30.56
N ARG A 184 -2.29 1.45 -30.76
CA ARG A 184 -2.03 0.41 -29.76
C ARG A 184 -0.53 0.14 -29.62
N GLN A 185 0.17 0.04 -30.75
CA GLN A 185 1.62 -0.13 -30.75
C GLN A 185 2.33 1.06 -30.12
N ALA A 186 1.93 2.30 -30.45
CA ALA A 186 2.46 3.51 -29.82
C ALA A 186 2.21 3.52 -28.31
N PHE A 187 1.05 3.09 -27.84
CA PHE A 187 0.77 2.96 -26.43
C PHE A 187 1.70 1.94 -25.75
N PHE A 188 1.76 0.70 -26.23
CA PHE A 188 2.53 -0.36 -25.57
C PHE A 188 4.05 -0.20 -25.72
N LYS A 189 4.54 0.38 -26.84
CA LYS A 189 5.97 0.52 -27.09
C LYS A 189 6.56 1.84 -26.58
N VAL A 190 5.75 2.89 -26.41
CA VAL A 190 6.21 4.23 -26.01
C VAL A 190 5.62 4.67 -24.68
N ILE A 191 4.28 4.78 -24.59
CA ILE A 191 3.62 5.33 -23.40
C ILE A 191 3.81 4.42 -22.18
N LEU A 192 3.46 3.14 -22.30
CA LEU A 192 3.46 2.20 -21.18
C LEU A 192 4.86 1.99 -20.56
N PRO A 193 5.95 1.83 -21.33
CA PRO A 193 7.28 1.76 -20.77
C PRO A 193 7.70 3.03 -20.03
N GLU A 194 7.30 4.20 -20.52
CA GLU A 194 7.63 5.50 -19.91
C GLU A 194 6.93 5.71 -18.57
N ILE A 195 5.68 5.24 -18.42
CA ILE A 195 4.92 5.35 -17.19
C ILE A 195 5.11 4.12 -16.27
N SER A 196 5.75 3.06 -16.73
CA SER A 196 5.89 1.80 -15.96
C SER A 196 6.55 1.97 -14.58
N PRO A 197 7.53 2.86 -14.37
CA PRO A 197 8.07 3.10 -13.04
C PRO A 197 7.03 3.64 -12.05
N ALA A 198 6.15 4.53 -12.51
CA ALA A 198 5.06 5.08 -11.68
C ALA A 198 3.97 4.02 -11.40
N ILE A 199 3.67 3.16 -12.37
CA ILE A 199 2.75 2.03 -12.18
C ILE A 199 3.29 1.07 -11.12
N LEU A 200 4.58 0.76 -11.19
CA LEU A 200 5.22 -0.16 -10.24
C LEU A 200 5.31 0.44 -8.84
N SER A 201 5.63 1.74 -8.73
CA SER A 201 5.57 2.48 -7.47
C SER A 201 4.15 2.46 -6.87
N ALA A 202 3.13 2.71 -7.69
CA ALA A 202 1.74 2.65 -7.27
C ALA A 202 1.34 1.26 -6.78
N PHE A 203 1.73 0.20 -7.49
CA PHE A 203 1.51 -1.18 -7.06
C PHE A 203 2.12 -1.47 -5.68
N LEU A 204 3.37 -1.07 -5.45
CA LEU A 204 4.06 -1.29 -4.18
C LEU A 204 3.42 -0.51 -3.02
N ILE A 205 2.93 0.71 -3.29
CA ILE A 205 2.18 1.50 -2.30
C ILE A 205 0.87 0.81 -1.96
N CYS A 206 0.09 0.37 -2.96
CA CYS A 206 -1.16 -0.37 -2.74
C CYS A 206 -0.94 -1.68 -1.98
N LEU A 207 0.13 -2.40 -2.32
CA LEU A 207 0.51 -3.63 -1.62
C LEU A 207 0.80 -3.34 -0.13
N THR A 208 1.56 -2.29 0.15
CA THR A 208 1.90 -1.90 1.52
C THR A 208 0.65 -1.52 2.30
N TYR A 209 -0.21 -0.67 1.75
CA TYR A 209 -1.44 -0.23 2.40
C TYR A 209 -2.44 -1.36 2.65
N SER A 210 -2.47 -2.37 1.76
CA SER A 210 -3.37 -3.51 1.94
C SER A 210 -2.86 -4.53 2.95
N ILE A 211 -1.54 -4.67 3.14
CA ILE A 211 -0.96 -5.64 4.09
C ILE A 211 -1.21 -5.22 5.54
N ASP A 212 -1.09 -3.93 5.84
CA ASP A 212 -1.18 -3.39 7.21
C ASP A 212 -2.55 -2.78 7.52
N ASP A 213 -3.49 -2.80 6.56
CA ASP A 213 -4.83 -2.28 6.79
C ASP A 213 -5.57 -3.06 7.87
N PHE A 214 -6.00 -2.34 8.88
CA PHE A 214 -6.87 -2.85 9.93
C PHE A 214 -8.31 -2.37 9.79
N MET A 215 -8.51 -1.10 9.50
CA MET A 215 -9.84 -0.47 9.59
C MET A 215 -10.81 -0.97 8.52
N ILE A 216 -10.40 -0.97 7.26
CA ILE A 216 -11.24 -1.43 6.15
C ILE A 216 -11.47 -2.93 6.29
N SER A 217 -10.42 -3.68 6.61
CA SER A 217 -10.49 -5.12 6.85
C SER A 217 -11.45 -5.46 7.97
N TYR A 218 -11.40 -4.78 9.11
CA TYR A 218 -12.21 -5.08 10.30
C TYR A 218 -13.71 -5.02 10.02
N PHE A 219 -14.16 -4.05 9.24
CA PHE A 219 -15.58 -3.86 8.91
C PHE A 219 -16.07 -4.76 7.76
N ASN A 220 -15.18 -5.23 6.88
CA ASN A 220 -15.56 -5.91 5.64
C ASN A 220 -15.12 -7.38 5.54
N CYS A 221 -14.38 -7.89 6.54
CA CYS A 221 -13.83 -9.24 6.51
C CYS A 221 -14.86 -10.36 6.73
N GLY A 222 -16.04 -10.07 7.27
CA GLY A 222 -17.04 -11.10 7.61
C GLY A 222 -16.47 -12.11 8.61
N THR A 223 -16.34 -13.37 8.15
CA THR A 223 -15.76 -14.47 8.96
C THR A 223 -14.28 -14.73 8.68
N VAL A 224 -13.67 -13.99 7.74
CA VAL A 224 -12.27 -14.15 7.34
C VAL A 224 -11.40 -13.23 8.19
N GLU A 225 -10.32 -13.75 8.77
CA GLU A 225 -9.43 -12.97 9.63
C GLU A 225 -8.15 -12.61 8.87
N THR A 226 -7.84 -11.30 8.81
CA THR A 226 -6.54 -10.80 8.31
C THR A 226 -5.52 -10.71 9.42
N LEU A 227 -4.24 -10.62 9.08
CA LEU A 227 -3.17 -10.56 10.07
C LEU A 227 -3.26 -9.37 11.02
N PRO A 228 -3.57 -8.13 10.57
CA PRO A 228 -3.81 -7.00 11.48
C PRO A 228 -4.98 -7.25 12.46
N ILE A 229 -6.05 -7.91 12.02
CA ILE A 229 -7.18 -8.28 12.87
C ILE A 229 -6.75 -9.34 13.90
N ALA A 230 -5.98 -10.36 13.47
CA ALA A 230 -5.44 -11.37 14.37
C ALA A 230 -4.54 -10.74 15.46
N ILE A 231 -3.64 -9.83 15.08
CA ILE A 231 -2.80 -9.08 16.03
C ILE A 231 -3.67 -8.31 17.02
N TYR A 232 -4.68 -7.60 16.56
CA TYR A 232 -5.59 -6.86 17.40
C TYR A 232 -6.38 -7.76 18.38
N SER A 233 -6.87 -8.90 17.91
CA SER A 233 -7.60 -9.87 18.74
C SER A 233 -6.71 -10.46 19.84
N MET A 234 -5.43 -10.71 19.54
CA MET A 234 -4.44 -11.17 20.50
C MET A 234 -4.13 -10.11 21.57
N THR A 235 -4.05 -8.82 21.20
CA THR A 235 -3.79 -7.73 22.16
C THR A 235 -4.91 -7.55 23.17
N ARG A 236 -6.16 -7.80 22.77
CA ARG A 236 -7.33 -7.69 23.66
C ARG A 236 -7.40 -8.78 24.74
N LYS A 237 -6.88 -9.97 24.47
CA LYS A 237 -6.97 -11.11 25.42
C LYS A 237 -5.87 -11.05 26.47
N LYS A 238 -4.62 -11.02 26.09
CA LYS A 238 -3.44 -10.86 26.93
C LYS A 238 -2.23 -10.67 26.00
N VAL A 239 -1.46 -9.61 26.20
CA VAL A 239 -0.29 -9.38 25.36
C VAL A 239 0.65 -10.57 25.50
N SER A 240 0.77 -11.37 24.43
CA SER A 240 1.68 -12.51 24.35
C SER A 240 2.98 -12.06 23.69
N PRO A 241 4.14 -12.58 24.08
CA PRO A 241 5.40 -12.28 23.40
C PRO A 241 5.40 -12.68 21.92
N GLU A 242 4.52 -13.57 21.51
CA GLU A 242 4.27 -13.91 20.09
C GLU A 242 3.86 -12.68 19.27
N ILE A 243 3.13 -11.71 19.87
CA ILE A 243 2.75 -10.46 19.22
C ILE A 243 3.99 -9.64 18.86
N TYR A 244 4.99 -9.56 19.74
CA TYR A 244 6.23 -8.85 19.46
C TYR A 244 7.01 -9.50 18.29
N ALA A 245 7.08 -10.83 18.27
CA ALA A 245 7.74 -11.57 17.20
C ALA A 245 6.98 -11.36 15.86
N LEU A 246 5.65 -11.43 15.87
CA LEU A 246 4.81 -11.22 14.69
C LEU A 246 4.92 -9.78 14.17
N SER A 247 4.80 -8.79 15.06
CA SER A 247 4.95 -7.37 14.71
C SER A 247 6.36 -7.05 14.20
N THR A 248 7.40 -7.71 14.73
CA THR A 248 8.76 -7.57 14.23
C THR A 248 8.90 -8.10 12.81
N ILE A 249 8.33 -9.27 12.51
CA ILE A 249 8.32 -9.81 11.14
C ILE A 249 7.59 -8.85 10.19
N MET A 250 6.39 -8.38 10.58
CA MET A 250 5.63 -7.42 9.79
C MET A 250 6.42 -6.15 9.51
N PHE A 251 7.03 -5.56 10.54
CA PHE A 251 7.86 -4.37 10.40
C PHE A 251 9.01 -4.60 9.41
N VAL A 252 9.72 -5.72 9.51
CA VAL A 252 10.83 -6.04 8.60
C VAL A 252 10.34 -6.23 7.17
N VAL A 253 9.21 -6.92 6.97
CA VAL A 253 8.63 -7.13 5.63
C VAL A 253 8.23 -5.80 5.00
N ILE A 254 7.48 -4.95 5.72
CA ILE A 254 7.06 -3.63 5.23
C ILE A 254 8.28 -2.75 4.96
N LEU A 255 9.27 -2.74 5.85
CA LEU A 255 10.51 -1.99 5.65
C LEU A 255 11.25 -2.46 4.38
N CYS A 256 11.33 -3.76 4.14
CA CYS A 256 11.93 -4.30 2.92
C CYS A 256 11.16 -3.85 1.67
N ILE A 257 9.83 -3.88 1.67
CA ILE A 257 9.00 -3.41 0.55
C ILE A 257 9.27 -1.92 0.28
N ILE A 258 9.27 -1.09 1.33
CA ILE A 258 9.54 0.36 1.20
C ILE A 258 10.95 0.62 0.67
N LEU A 259 11.97 -0.09 1.16
CA LEU A 259 13.34 0.08 0.68
C LEU A 259 13.50 -0.35 -0.78
N VAL A 260 12.84 -1.42 -1.19
CA VAL A 260 12.80 -1.86 -2.60
C VAL A 260 12.11 -0.82 -3.46
N SER A 261 10.93 -0.31 -3.03
CA SER A 261 10.20 0.75 -3.73
C SER A 261 11.07 1.99 -3.94
N ASN A 262 11.68 2.51 -2.87
CA ASN A 262 12.55 3.69 -2.94
C ASN A 262 13.79 3.47 -3.80
N ALA A 263 14.38 2.26 -3.78
CA ALA A 263 15.52 1.93 -4.62
C ALA A 263 15.15 1.90 -6.11
N MET A 264 13.94 1.43 -6.43
CA MET A 264 13.42 1.39 -7.80
C MET A 264 13.13 2.79 -8.33
N GLU A 265 12.46 3.64 -7.53
CA GLU A 265 12.16 5.01 -7.87
C GLU A 265 13.44 5.84 -8.08
N SER A 266 14.42 5.71 -7.19
CA SER A 266 15.70 6.40 -7.35
C SER A 266 16.50 5.94 -8.56
N ARG A 267 16.39 4.68 -8.99
CA ARG A 267 17.01 4.19 -10.23
C ARG A 267 16.33 4.78 -11.46
N SER A 268 15.00 4.85 -11.47
CA SER A 268 14.25 5.51 -12.56
C SER A 268 14.66 6.96 -12.70
N TYR A 269 14.66 7.73 -11.62
CA TYR A 269 15.05 9.14 -11.62
C TYR A 269 16.49 9.37 -12.12
N ARG A 270 17.44 8.52 -11.74
CA ARG A 270 18.84 8.59 -12.23
C ARG A 270 18.96 8.25 -13.71
N ARG A 271 18.08 7.38 -14.21
CA ARG A 271 18.04 7.02 -15.65
C ARG A 271 17.55 8.21 -16.48
N ASP A 272 16.47 8.86 -16.02
CA ASP A 272 15.89 10.03 -16.67
C ASP A 272 16.91 11.19 -16.72
N GLN A 273 17.62 11.46 -15.62
CA GLN A 273 18.67 12.49 -15.60
C GLN A 273 19.85 12.19 -16.51
N LYS A 274 20.24 10.91 -16.66
CA LYS A 274 21.32 10.53 -17.58
C LYS A 274 20.92 10.71 -19.05
N THR A 275 19.65 10.47 -19.38
CA THR A 275 19.12 10.68 -20.74
C THR A 275 19.09 12.16 -21.08
N LEU A 276 18.57 13.02 -20.18
CA LEU A 276 18.55 14.47 -20.34
C LEU A 276 19.96 15.08 -20.49
N ARG A 277 20.96 14.58 -19.74
CA ARG A 277 22.35 15.03 -19.87
C ARG A 277 22.97 14.64 -21.21
N LYS A 278 22.60 13.52 -21.79
CA LYS A 278 23.09 13.09 -23.11
C LYS A 278 22.45 13.89 -24.25
N GLU A 279 21.21 14.30 -24.10
CA GLU A 279 20.48 15.11 -25.07
C GLU A 279 20.93 16.58 -25.03
N GLY A 280 21.21 17.13 -23.86
CA GLY A 280 21.74 18.50 -23.70
C GLY A 280 23.22 18.66 -24.06
N ALA A 281 23.94 17.55 -24.32
CA ALA A 281 25.34 17.53 -24.77
C ALA A 281 25.50 17.33 -26.29
N ARG A 282 24.40 17.19 -27.02
CA ARG A 282 24.31 17.19 -28.48
C ARG A 282 23.73 18.50 -28.98
#